data_77ed1bc18c8ed5763f99936d8614ecba
#
_entry.id   77ed1bc18c8ed5763f99936d8614ecba
#
_cell.length_a   1.000
_cell.length_b   1.000
_cell.length_c   1.000
_cell.angle_alpha   90.00
_cell.angle_beta   90.00
_cell.angle_gamma   90.00
#
_symmetry.space_group_name_H-M   'P 1'
#
loop_
_entity.id
_entity.type
_entity.pdbx_description
1 polymer ?
#
loop_
_entity_poly.entity_id
_entity_poly.type
_entity_poly.pdbx_seq_one_letter_code
_entity_poly.pdbx_strand_id
1 'polypeptide(L)'
;MFNLEEELKKLPAKPGVYIMHDKWDNIIYIGKAKILKNRVRQYFQSSRNKSAKIVQMVSHIQYFEYIITDSELEALVLECNLIKEHRPKYNTMLKDDKSYPFIKITVGEEYPRVLFARKMKHGAGKYFGPYTSAAAVKDTIELLCKLYKVRTCNRNLPKDEGKDRPCLNYHIGQCDAPCQGYVSGEEYRRRIDEVVAFLNGDYKKIMDRLTTQMQEASEKMEYEEAARYRDLLMSVKQVAQKQKITADDVNDRDVIACASDGQDAVVQVFFIRQGKLLGRDHFHMKVAEGDSKSDIISEFMKQYYGGTPFIPNIIMVQYEIEDADTIAQWLSARKSRKVSIVTPKKGDKEKMVELAYKNAQLVLTQDAEKIKREESRTTGAMKEIAGWLGLGTLHRAEAYDISNTNGIESVGSMVVFEDGKPKKNDYRKFRIRTVKGPDDYKSMREVLTRRFTRGMREREGLEDSHGFSRYPDLIMMDGGRGQVNIALDVLKELGLNIPVCGMVKDDTHSTRGLYYNNIEIPIDKHSEGFKLITRVQDEAHRFAITYHRSLRDKAQVSSVLDSIEGIGPVRRKALMKHFLDIEKIRQASVDELMKADGITENVAENIYKFFH
;
A
#
# COMPACT_ATOMS: atom_id res chain seq x y z
N MET A 1 39.00 3.15 25.08
CA MET A 1 38.91 3.92 23.83
C MET A 1 39.24 2.97 22.69
N PHE A 2 38.44 2.82 21.68
CA PHE A 2 38.66 1.89 20.55
C PHE A 2 39.90 2.37 19.75
N ASN A 3 40.94 1.53 19.69
CA ASN A 3 42.14 1.84 18.91
C ASN A 3 42.04 1.11 17.56
N LEU A 4 41.68 1.84 16.52
CA LEU A 4 41.45 1.31 15.17
C LEU A 4 42.63 0.52 14.63
N GLU A 5 43.85 1.01 14.81
CA GLU A 5 45.06 0.34 14.29
C GLU A 5 45.33 -1.00 14.97
N GLU A 6 45.11 -1.09 16.29
CA GLU A 6 45.29 -2.32 17.05
C GLU A 6 44.21 -3.35 16.68
N GLU A 7 42.94 -2.91 16.55
CA GLU A 7 41.85 -3.80 16.17
C GLU A 7 41.96 -4.31 14.72
N LEU A 8 42.47 -3.48 13.80
CA LEU A 8 42.78 -3.93 12.44
C LEU A 8 43.88 -5.00 12.39
N LYS A 9 44.83 -4.99 13.36
CA LYS A 9 45.88 -6.03 13.45
C LYS A 9 45.33 -7.37 13.95
N LYS A 10 44.29 -7.38 14.79
CA LYS A 10 43.67 -8.57 15.39
C LYS A 10 42.75 -9.32 14.41
N LEU A 11 42.38 -8.69 13.29
CA LEU A 11 41.47 -9.29 12.32
C LEU A 11 41.98 -10.62 11.76
N PRO A 12 41.19 -11.71 11.79
CA PRO A 12 41.56 -13.02 11.30
C PRO A 12 41.54 -13.11 9.77
N ALA A 13 42.37 -13.99 9.24
CA ALA A 13 42.35 -14.35 7.81
C ALA A 13 41.31 -15.47 7.55
N LYS A 14 40.06 -15.25 8.00
CA LYS A 14 38.92 -16.18 7.88
C LYS A 14 37.72 -15.46 7.27
N PRO A 15 36.76 -16.22 6.69
CA PRO A 15 35.51 -15.64 6.24
C PRO A 15 34.68 -15.17 7.44
N GLY A 16 33.79 -14.20 7.20
CA GLY A 16 32.91 -13.69 8.22
C GLY A 16 32.16 -12.44 7.81
N VAL A 17 31.43 -11.88 8.76
CA VAL A 17 30.65 -10.64 8.63
C VAL A 17 31.27 -9.58 9.54
N TYR A 18 31.34 -8.35 9.06
CA TYR A 18 31.77 -7.18 9.84
C TYR A 18 30.62 -6.19 9.92
N ILE A 19 30.52 -5.53 11.08
CA ILE A 19 29.45 -4.61 11.46
C ILE A 19 30.09 -3.30 11.88
N MET A 20 29.73 -2.20 11.24
CA MET A 20 30.30 -0.88 11.49
C MET A 20 29.32 0.00 12.26
N HIS A 21 29.81 0.65 13.32
CA HIS A 21 29.02 1.48 14.23
C HIS A 21 29.44 2.94 14.17
N ASP A 22 28.50 3.85 14.38
CA ASP A 22 28.74 5.28 14.55
C ASP A 22 29.02 5.65 16.01
N LYS A 23 29.22 6.95 16.29
CA LYS A 23 29.50 7.48 17.64
C LYS A 23 28.31 7.36 18.63
N TRP A 24 27.13 7.02 18.15
CA TRP A 24 25.94 6.79 18.96
C TRP A 24 25.57 5.31 19.08
N ASP A 25 26.50 4.42 18.70
CA ASP A 25 26.29 2.97 18.72
C ASP A 25 25.26 2.43 17.72
N ASN A 26 24.89 3.23 16.72
CA ASN A 26 24.02 2.73 15.67
C ASN A 26 24.81 1.91 14.65
N ILE A 27 24.25 0.78 14.22
CA ILE A 27 24.78 0.00 13.11
C ILE A 27 24.54 0.75 11.81
N ILE A 28 25.63 1.19 11.17
CA ILE A 28 25.56 2.00 9.95
C ILE A 28 25.86 1.21 8.67
N TYR A 29 26.59 0.10 8.78
CA TYR A 29 26.90 -0.77 7.66
C TYR A 29 27.19 -2.20 8.11
N ILE A 30 26.76 -3.18 7.33
CA ILE A 30 27.03 -4.61 7.50
C ILE A 30 27.56 -5.14 6.17
N GLY A 31 28.65 -5.94 6.21
CA GLY A 31 29.20 -6.54 5.02
C GLY A 31 29.89 -7.87 5.30
N LYS A 32 29.86 -8.76 4.29
CA LYS A 32 30.60 -10.03 4.33
C LYS A 32 32.03 -9.88 3.83
N ALA A 33 32.86 -10.80 4.23
CA ALA A 33 34.21 -10.93 3.71
C ALA A 33 34.61 -12.40 3.54
N LYS A 34 35.28 -12.72 2.44
CA LYS A 34 35.98 -14.00 2.27
C LYS A 34 37.20 -14.06 3.19
N ILE A 35 37.88 -12.93 3.40
CA ILE A 35 38.99 -12.73 4.34
C ILE A 35 38.74 -11.40 5.06
N LEU A 36 38.26 -11.47 6.31
CA LEU A 36 37.94 -10.30 7.13
C LEU A 36 39.09 -9.29 7.20
N LYS A 37 40.34 -9.77 7.46
CA LYS A 37 41.55 -8.94 7.53
C LYS A 37 41.74 -8.06 6.29
N ASN A 38 41.58 -8.62 5.10
CA ASN A 38 41.80 -7.89 3.86
C ASN A 38 40.67 -6.90 3.59
N ARG A 39 39.42 -7.35 3.70
CA ARG A 39 38.23 -6.56 3.35
C ARG A 39 38.06 -5.37 4.28
N VAL A 40 38.16 -5.56 5.59
CA VAL A 40 37.96 -4.47 6.55
C VAL A 40 39.07 -3.43 6.44
N ARG A 41 40.34 -3.87 6.26
CA ARG A 41 41.48 -2.95 6.08
C ARG A 41 41.33 -2.05 4.84
N GLN A 42 40.76 -2.53 3.74
CA GLN A 42 40.54 -1.74 2.52
C GLN A 42 39.73 -0.46 2.77
N TYR A 43 38.81 -0.47 3.73
CA TYR A 43 38.03 0.74 4.07
C TYR A 43 38.88 1.84 4.70
N PHE A 44 39.94 1.50 5.42
CA PHE A 44 40.75 2.46 6.17
C PHE A 44 42.05 2.83 5.44
N GLN A 45 42.45 2.10 4.38
CA GLN A 45 43.61 2.46 3.58
C GLN A 45 43.34 3.70 2.70
N SER A 46 44.36 4.58 2.57
CA SER A 46 44.29 5.72 1.67
C SER A 46 44.43 5.27 0.22
N SER A 47 43.33 5.05 -0.48
CA SER A 47 43.32 4.81 -1.93
C SER A 47 42.59 5.93 -2.66
N ARG A 48 43.14 6.36 -3.83
CA ARG A 48 42.61 7.42 -4.66
C ARG A 48 41.27 7.07 -5.33
N ASN A 49 40.80 5.79 -5.27
CA ASN A 49 39.65 5.26 -5.96
C ASN A 49 38.48 4.85 -5.05
N LYS A 50 38.32 5.47 -3.88
CA LYS A 50 37.16 5.22 -3.02
C LYS A 50 35.97 5.99 -3.53
N SER A 51 34.79 5.35 -3.60
CA SER A 51 33.55 6.05 -3.87
C SER A 51 33.23 7.07 -2.78
N ALA A 52 32.49 8.13 -3.11
CA ALA A 52 32.09 9.16 -2.15
C ALA A 52 31.37 8.55 -0.94
N LYS A 53 30.54 7.52 -1.15
CA LYS A 53 29.87 6.73 -0.10
C LYS A 53 30.85 6.12 0.90
N ILE A 54 31.90 5.45 0.41
CA ILE A 54 32.87 4.78 1.28
C ILE A 54 33.60 5.84 2.10
N VAL A 55 33.95 6.97 1.51
CA VAL A 55 34.62 8.08 2.23
C VAL A 55 33.68 8.63 3.31
N GLN A 56 32.43 8.90 2.98
CA GLN A 56 31.42 9.40 3.92
C GLN A 56 31.11 8.36 5.02
N MET A 57 30.93 7.10 4.66
CA MET A 57 30.71 6.03 5.63
C MET A 57 31.88 5.90 6.60
N VAL A 58 33.10 5.84 6.08
CA VAL A 58 34.32 5.72 6.89
C VAL A 58 34.47 6.90 7.86
N SER A 59 34.09 8.13 7.47
CA SER A 59 34.12 9.30 8.36
C SER A 59 33.12 9.20 9.53
N HIS A 60 32.10 8.36 9.43
CA HIS A 60 31.13 8.14 10.51
C HIS A 60 31.41 6.90 11.36
N ILE A 61 32.36 6.03 10.95
CA ILE A 61 32.71 4.84 11.72
C ILE A 61 33.46 5.24 12.99
N GLN A 62 32.91 4.86 14.15
CA GLN A 62 33.55 4.98 15.44
C GLN A 62 34.30 3.71 15.81
N TYR A 63 33.71 2.55 15.58
CA TYR A 63 34.28 1.24 15.80
C TYR A 63 33.62 0.19 14.91
N PHE A 64 34.15 -1.02 14.87
CA PHE A 64 33.58 -2.15 14.18
C PHE A 64 33.63 -3.42 15.01
N GLU A 65 32.71 -4.32 14.76
CA GLU A 65 32.66 -5.70 15.27
C GLU A 65 32.76 -6.68 14.10
N TYR A 66 33.09 -7.92 14.39
CA TYR A 66 33.10 -8.98 13.38
C TYR A 66 32.69 -10.32 13.95
N ILE A 67 32.07 -11.14 13.11
CA ILE A 67 31.65 -12.51 13.40
C ILE A 67 32.39 -13.43 12.42
N ILE A 68 33.13 -14.40 12.93
CA ILE A 68 33.84 -15.40 12.11
C ILE A 68 32.82 -16.48 11.70
N THR A 69 32.89 -16.93 10.46
CA THR A 69 32.09 -18.05 9.94
C THR A 69 33.02 -19.14 9.37
N ASP A 70 32.49 -20.36 9.23
CA ASP A 70 33.26 -21.48 8.71
C ASP A 70 33.40 -21.43 7.18
N SER A 71 32.48 -20.73 6.49
CA SER A 71 32.47 -20.60 5.04
C SER A 71 32.01 -19.21 4.58
N GLU A 72 32.35 -18.86 3.33
CA GLU A 72 31.84 -17.66 2.68
C GLU A 72 30.31 -17.71 2.50
N LEU A 73 29.74 -18.90 2.31
CA LEU A 73 28.32 -19.14 2.20
C LEU A 73 27.59 -18.78 3.50
N GLU A 74 28.13 -19.19 4.64
CA GLU A 74 27.59 -18.81 5.95
C GLU A 74 27.70 -17.31 6.20
N ALA A 75 28.83 -16.69 5.82
CA ALA A 75 28.98 -15.24 5.88
C ALA A 75 27.89 -14.53 5.06
N LEU A 76 27.57 -15.00 3.86
CA LEU A 76 26.53 -14.44 3.02
C LEU A 76 25.14 -14.54 3.67
N VAL A 77 24.79 -15.70 4.22
CA VAL A 77 23.49 -15.92 4.89
C VAL A 77 23.38 -15.04 6.14
N LEU A 78 24.44 -14.95 6.92
CA LEU A 78 24.49 -14.13 8.13
C LEU A 78 24.38 -12.64 7.80
N GLU A 79 25.11 -12.15 6.79
CA GLU A 79 25.00 -10.78 6.27
C GLU A 79 23.56 -10.44 5.89
N CYS A 80 22.90 -11.29 5.08
CA CYS A 80 21.52 -11.08 4.66
C CYS A 80 20.54 -10.97 5.84
N ASN A 81 20.71 -11.81 6.86
CA ASN A 81 19.85 -11.81 8.05
C ASN A 81 20.06 -10.54 8.88
N LEU A 82 21.30 -10.16 9.14
CA LEU A 82 21.66 -8.97 9.91
C LEU A 82 21.23 -7.67 9.20
N ILE A 83 21.39 -7.58 7.88
CA ILE A 83 20.91 -6.42 7.09
C ILE A 83 19.38 -6.31 7.20
N LYS A 84 18.66 -7.43 7.11
CA LYS A 84 17.18 -7.44 7.23
C LYS A 84 16.72 -7.01 8.61
N GLU A 85 17.42 -7.42 9.67
CA GLU A 85 17.10 -7.12 11.06
C GLU A 85 17.40 -5.66 11.41
N HIS A 86 18.59 -5.18 11.10
CA HIS A 86 19.09 -3.87 11.56
C HIS A 86 18.86 -2.73 10.57
N ARG A 87 18.63 -3.03 9.28
CA ARG A 87 18.40 -2.04 8.21
C ARG A 87 19.40 -0.88 8.19
N PRO A 88 20.70 -1.13 8.06
CA PRO A 88 21.72 -0.11 8.22
C PRO A 88 21.63 0.97 7.14
N LYS A 89 22.00 2.21 7.52
CA LYS A 89 21.87 3.40 6.65
C LYS A 89 22.65 3.29 5.33
N TYR A 90 23.83 2.67 5.35
CA TYR A 90 24.73 2.58 4.19
C TYR A 90 24.61 1.26 3.41
N ASN A 91 23.70 0.37 3.78
CA ASN A 91 23.37 -0.80 2.95
C ASN A 91 22.25 -0.47 1.96
N THR A 92 22.38 -0.99 0.75
CA THR A 92 21.31 -0.93 -0.23
C THR A 92 20.15 -1.84 0.18
N MET A 93 18.92 -1.30 0.19
CA MET A 93 17.76 -1.94 0.81
C MET A 93 16.60 -2.06 -0.16
N LEU A 94 15.98 -3.23 -0.15
CA LEU A 94 14.69 -3.44 -0.81
C LEU A 94 13.57 -2.72 -0.03
N LYS A 95 12.85 -1.82 -0.71
CA LYS A 95 11.75 -1.06 -0.09
C LYS A 95 10.46 -1.87 0.00
N ASP A 96 10.24 -2.81 -0.92
CA ASP A 96 9.00 -3.57 -1.07
C ASP A 96 9.15 -5.00 -0.57
N ASP A 97 8.30 -5.41 0.38
CA ASP A 97 8.15 -6.82 0.80
C ASP A 97 6.89 -7.41 0.13
N LYS A 98 7.01 -7.77 -1.16
CA LYS A 98 5.90 -8.31 -1.96
C LYS A 98 5.78 -9.81 -1.78
N SER A 99 4.61 -10.29 -1.36
CA SER A 99 4.27 -11.72 -1.35
C SER A 99 3.44 -12.07 -2.59
N TYR A 100 3.94 -13.01 -3.39
CA TYR A 100 3.26 -13.44 -4.62
C TYR A 100 2.28 -14.57 -4.37
N PRO A 101 1.14 -14.58 -5.06
CA PRO A 101 0.23 -15.69 -5.07
C PRO A 101 0.71 -16.81 -6.02
N PHE A 102 0.34 -18.03 -5.65
CA PHE A 102 0.57 -19.26 -6.38
C PHE A 102 -0.73 -20.03 -6.54
N ILE A 103 -0.82 -20.85 -7.59
CA ILE A 103 -1.81 -21.91 -7.70
C ILE A 103 -1.17 -23.17 -7.12
N LYS A 104 -1.80 -23.77 -6.11
CA LYS A 104 -1.37 -25.00 -5.47
C LYS A 104 -2.27 -26.16 -5.88
N ILE A 105 -1.69 -27.27 -6.33
CA ILE A 105 -2.38 -28.55 -6.51
C ILE A 105 -1.93 -29.50 -5.42
N THR A 106 -2.88 -30.06 -4.65
CA THR A 106 -2.61 -30.95 -3.51
C THR A 106 -2.42 -32.40 -4.00
N VAL A 107 -1.40 -32.65 -4.81
CA VAL A 107 -1.16 -33.96 -5.49
C VAL A 107 -1.02 -35.15 -4.56
N GLY A 108 -0.75 -34.94 -3.28
CA GLY A 108 -0.68 -35.99 -2.25
C GLY A 108 -2.05 -36.43 -1.72
N GLU A 109 -3.15 -35.75 -2.05
CA GLU A 109 -4.50 -36.17 -1.72
C GLU A 109 -5.00 -37.17 -2.76
N GLU A 110 -5.89 -38.09 -2.40
CA GLU A 110 -6.52 -39.02 -3.33
C GLU A 110 -7.34 -38.31 -4.39
N TYR A 111 -8.07 -37.27 -3.96
CA TYR A 111 -8.77 -36.32 -4.83
C TYR A 111 -8.14 -34.93 -4.68
N PRO A 112 -7.09 -34.60 -5.46
CA PRO A 112 -6.38 -33.33 -5.33
C PRO A 112 -7.26 -32.12 -5.55
N ARG A 113 -6.89 -30.99 -4.91
CA ARG A 113 -7.57 -29.69 -5.01
C ARG A 113 -6.71 -28.67 -5.73
N VAL A 114 -7.36 -27.70 -6.37
CA VAL A 114 -6.70 -26.52 -6.94
C VAL A 114 -6.96 -25.34 -6.02
N LEU A 115 -5.94 -24.81 -5.38
CA LEU A 115 -6.06 -23.84 -4.29
C LEU A 115 -5.19 -22.60 -4.54
N PHE A 116 -5.65 -21.47 -4.01
CA PHE A 116 -4.85 -20.26 -3.88
C PHE A 116 -3.85 -20.40 -2.73
N ALA A 117 -2.59 -20.06 -2.94
CA ALA A 117 -1.56 -20.07 -1.90
C ALA A 117 -0.66 -18.82 -1.99
N ARG A 118 -0.25 -18.28 -0.85
CA ARG A 118 0.78 -17.22 -0.76
C ARG A 118 2.10 -17.74 -0.22
N LYS A 119 2.09 -18.89 0.44
CA LYS A 119 3.29 -19.54 0.99
C LYS A 119 3.43 -20.94 0.41
N MET A 120 4.63 -21.30 0.02
CA MET A 120 4.95 -22.68 -0.38
C MET A 120 5.37 -23.47 0.87
N LYS A 121 4.86 -24.70 0.99
CA LYS A 121 5.30 -25.66 2.00
C LYS A 121 5.93 -26.83 1.28
N HIS A 122 7.16 -27.20 1.64
CA HIS A 122 7.85 -28.36 1.07
C HIS A 122 7.02 -29.64 1.29
N GLY A 123 6.92 -30.47 0.27
CA GLY A 123 6.18 -31.73 0.32
C GLY A 123 4.65 -31.63 0.28
N ALA A 124 4.06 -30.43 0.30
CA ALA A 124 2.61 -30.24 0.45
C ALA A 124 1.83 -30.12 -0.88
N GLY A 125 2.44 -30.36 -2.05
CA GLY A 125 1.79 -30.27 -3.34
C GLY A 125 2.64 -29.66 -4.44
N LYS A 126 2.07 -29.51 -5.63
CA LYS A 126 2.70 -28.86 -6.78
C LYS A 126 2.25 -27.40 -6.85
N TYR A 127 3.20 -26.48 -7.04
CA TYR A 127 2.94 -25.04 -7.07
C TYR A 127 3.26 -24.47 -8.45
N PHE A 128 2.40 -23.56 -8.91
CA PHE A 128 2.54 -22.85 -10.18
C PHE A 128 2.57 -21.35 -9.89
N GLY A 129 3.50 -20.62 -10.49
CA GLY A 129 3.73 -19.19 -10.25
C GLY A 129 5.22 -18.85 -10.16
N PRO A 130 5.60 -17.71 -9.59
CA PRO A 130 4.73 -16.69 -8.97
C PRO A 130 3.87 -15.93 -9.97
N TYR A 131 2.65 -15.55 -9.57
CA TYR A 131 1.78 -14.65 -10.33
C TYR A 131 1.84 -13.24 -9.73
N THR A 132 1.66 -12.22 -10.56
CA THR A 132 1.71 -10.82 -10.13
C THR A 132 0.37 -10.29 -9.61
N SER A 133 -0.73 -10.97 -9.92
CA SER A 133 -2.09 -10.57 -9.54
C SER A 133 -2.84 -11.68 -8.82
N ALA A 134 -3.33 -11.38 -7.61
CA ALA A 134 -4.18 -12.29 -6.83
C ALA A 134 -5.55 -12.51 -7.50
N ALA A 135 -6.08 -11.50 -8.18
CA ALA A 135 -7.33 -11.61 -8.94
C ALA A 135 -7.16 -12.58 -10.10
N ALA A 136 -6.10 -12.43 -10.91
CA ALA A 136 -5.82 -13.33 -12.03
C ALA A 136 -5.66 -14.80 -11.61
N VAL A 137 -5.07 -15.05 -10.42
CA VAL A 137 -4.98 -16.41 -9.87
C VAL A 137 -6.35 -16.98 -9.52
N LYS A 138 -7.21 -16.18 -8.88
CA LYS A 138 -8.57 -16.61 -8.53
C LYS A 138 -9.41 -16.88 -9.77
N ASP A 139 -9.36 -15.99 -10.77
CA ASP A 139 -10.06 -16.15 -12.05
C ASP A 139 -9.58 -17.41 -12.78
N THR A 140 -8.26 -17.69 -12.76
CA THR A 140 -7.70 -18.92 -13.33
C THR A 140 -8.18 -20.16 -12.59
N ILE A 141 -8.21 -20.15 -11.25
CA ILE A 141 -8.72 -21.29 -10.46
C ILE A 141 -10.20 -21.53 -10.77
N GLU A 142 -11.02 -20.47 -10.84
CA GLU A 142 -12.42 -20.56 -11.19
C GLU A 142 -12.62 -21.16 -12.59
N LEU A 143 -11.83 -20.69 -13.57
CA LEU A 143 -11.83 -21.24 -14.92
C LEU A 143 -11.49 -22.72 -14.92
N LEU A 144 -10.44 -23.14 -14.21
CA LEU A 144 -10.04 -24.54 -14.09
C LEU A 144 -11.13 -25.40 -13.44
N CYS A 145 -11.81 -24.89 -12.42
CA CYS A 145 -12.96 -25.58 -11.81
C CYS A 145 -14.11 -25.78 -12.80
N LYS A 146 -14.43 -24.76 -13.62
CA LYS A 146 -15.45 -24.85 -14.67
C LYS A 146 -15.07 -25.80 -15.79
N LEU A 147 -13.79 -25.85 -16.20
CA LEU A 147 -13.29 -26.69 -17.29
C LEU A 147 -13.17 -28.17 -16.91
N TYR A 148 -12.70 -28.45 -15.71
CA TYR A 148 -12.28 -29.78 -15.27
C TYR A 148 -13.10 -30.34 -14.11
N LYS A 149 -14.08 -29.56 -13.60
CA LYS A 149 -15.00 -29.91 -12.50
C LYS A 149 -14.30 -30.45 -11.25
N VAL A 150 -13.16 -29.82 -10.89
CA VAL A 150 -12.34 -30.23 -9.74
C VAL A 150 -12.83 -29.57 -8.45
N ARG A 151 -12.70 -30.29 -7.33
CA ARG A 151 -13.16 -29.82 -6.03
C ARG A 151 -12.30 -28.71 -5.45
N THR A 152 -12.93 -27.82 -4.69
CA THR A 152 -12.27 -26.77 -3.90
C THR A 152 -12.52 -26.91 -2.38
N CYS A 153 -13.43 -27.81 -1.98
CA CYS A 153 -13.86 -28.00 -0.61
C CYS A 153 -12.77 -28.60 0.30
N ASN A 154 -12.92 -28.42 1.62
CA ASN A 154 -11.96 -28.91 2.62
C ASN A 154 -12.28 -30.31 3.18
N ARG A 155 -13.23 -31.07 2.58
CA ARG A 155 -13.57 -32.42 3.02
C ARG A 155 -12.36 -33.34 2.91
N ASN A 156 -12.19 -34.21 3.88
CA ASN A 156 -11.11 -35.20 3.90
C ASN A 156 -11.54 -36.49 3.19
N LEU A 157 -11.27 -36.56 1.87
CA LEU A 157 -11.64 -37.71 1.06
C LEU A 157 -10.50 -38.72 0.99
N PRO A 158 -10.80 -40.03 1.01
CA PRO A 158 -12.12 -40.67 0.95
C PRO A 158 -12.88 -40.78 2.29
N LYS A 159 -12.27 -40.40 3.43
CA LYS A 159 -12.83 -40.60 4.78
C LYS A 159 -14.22 -39.97 4.98
N ASP A 160 -14.53 -38.87 4.28
CA ASP A 160 -15.81 -38.15 4.37
C ASP A 160 -16.75 -38.44 3.18
N GLU A 161 -16.50 -39.51 2.42
CA GLU A 161 -17.36 -39.92 1.31
C GLU A 161 -18.72 -40.37 1.83
N GLY A 162 -19.78 -39.90 1.19
CA GLY A 162 -21.18 -40.25 1.50
C GLY A 162 -21.76 -39.68 2.79
N LYS A 163 -20.98 -38.92 3.59
CA LYS A 163 -21.46 -38.39 4.88
C LYS A 163 -22.48 -37.26 4.76
N ASP A 164 -22.35 -36.42 3.76
CA ASP A 164 -23.19 -35.22 3.56
C ASP A 164 -23.69 -35.14 2.13
N ARG A 165 -24.76 -34.39 1.90
CA ARG A 165 -25.28 -34.12 0.55
C ARG A 165 -24.23 -33.39 -0.32
N PRO A 166 -24.31 -33.51 -1.67
CA PRO A 166 -23.50 -32.73 -2.60
C PRO A 166 -23.67 -31.23 -2.33
N CYS A 167 -22.58 -30.48 -2.41
CA CYS A 167 -22.60 -29.03 -2.22
C CYS A 167 -23.06 -28.29 -3.49
N LEU A 168 -23.28 -26.98 -3.37
CA LEU A 168 -23.72 -26.12 -4.48
C LEU A 168 -22.85 -26.28 -5.75
N ASN A 169 -21.52 -26.46 -5.62
CA ASN A 169 -20.62 -26.60 -6.76
C ASN A 169 -20.94 -27.81 -7.65
N TYR A 170 -21.53 -28.86 -7.11
CA TYR A 170 -22.04 -29.98 -7.92
C TYR A 170 -23.26 -29.54 -8.74
N HIS A 171 -24.23 -28.89 -8.08
CA HIS A 171 -25.47 -28.49 -8.75
C HIS A 171 -25.27 -27.42 -9.83
N ILE A 172 -24.24 -26.58 -9.70
CA ILE A 172 -23.88 -25.58 -10.72
C ILE A 172 -22.80 -26.09 -11.71
N GLY A 173 -22.51 -27.41 -11.70
CA GLY A 173 -21.62 -28.03 -12.67
C GLY A 173 -20.13 -27.66 -12.53
N GLN A 174 -19.68 -27.19 -11.36
CA GLN A 174 -18.28 -26.84 -11.10
C GLN A 174 -17.50 -27.97 -10.38
N CYS A 175 -18.17 -29.05 -9.97
CA CYS A 175 -17.54 -30.19 -9.30
C CYS A 175 -18.37 -31.46 -9.57
N ASP A 176 -17.72 -32.56 -9.88
CA ASP A 176 -18.41 -33.85 -10.09
C ASP A 176 -18.60 -34.66 -8.80
N ALA A 177 -18.60 -34.00 -7.65
CA ALA A 177 -18.89 -34.56 -6.33
C ALA A 177 -18.12 -35.87 -6.00
N PRO A 178 -16.78 -35.88 -6.00
CA PRO A 178 -16.02 -37.04 -5.54
C PRO A 178 -16.35 -37.41 -4.08
N CYS A 179 -16.92 -36.49 -3.32
CA CYS A 179 -17.42 -36.73 -1.97
C CYS A 179 -18.68 -37.62 -1.90
N GLN A 180 -19.27 -37.97 -3.05
CA GLN A 180 -20.40 -38.90 -3.19
C GLN A 180 -20.03 -40.15 -3.97
N GLY A 181 -18.75 -40.30 -4.35
CA GLY A 181 -18.33 -41.40 -5.22
C GLY A 181 -18.80 -41.32 -6.67
N TYR A 182 -19.30 -40.13 -7.12
CA TYR A 182 -19.83 -39.98 -8.48
C TYR A 182 -18.74 -39.98 -9.57
N VAL A 183 -17.49 -39.87 -9.19
CA VAL A 183 -16.32 -39.94 -10.06
C VAL A 183 -15.26 -40.82 -9.42
N SER A 184 -14.67 -41.73 -10.20
CA SER A 184 -13.58 -42.60 -9.72
C SER A 184 -12.29 -41.82 -9.47
N GLY A 185 -11.45 -42.31 -8.53
CA GLY A 185 -10.16 -41.72 -8.25
C GLY A 185 -9.23 -41.64 -9.48
N GLU A 186 -9.29 -42.66 -10.37
CA GLU A 186 -8.49 -42.67 -11.60
C GLU A 186 -8.94 -41.62 -12.61
N GLU A 187 -10.24 -41.51 -12.82
CA GLU A 187 -10.81 -40.48 -13.71
C GLU A 187 -10.53 -39.07 -13.19
N TYR A 188 -10.68 -38.89 -11.88
CA TYR A 188 -10.39 -37.61 -11.25
C TYR A 188 -8.90 -37.23 -11.37
N ARG A 189 -7.97 -38.19 -11.21
CA ARG A 189 -6.53 -37.94 -11.41
C ARG A 189 -6.20 -37.58 -12.85
N ARG A 190 -6.82 -38.21 -13.86
CA ARG A 190 -6.64 -37.78 -15.27
C ARG A 190 -7.00 -36.33 -15.49
N ARG A 191 -8.08 -35.85 -14.87
CA ARG A 191 -8.48 -34.42 -14.93
C ARG A 191 -7.47 -33.51 -14.25
N ILE A 192 -6.88 -33.93 -13.14
CA ILE A 192 -5.79 -33.20 -12.48
C ILE A 192 -4.56 -33.13 -13.37
N ASP A 193 -4.23 -34.16 -14.09
CA ASP A 193 -3.10 -34.17 -15.04
C ASP A 193 -3.37 -33.20 -16.21
N GLU A 194 -4.62 -33.08 -16.68
CA GLU A 194 -5.01 -32.06 -17.65
C GLU A 194 -4.93 -30.64 -17.07
N VAL A 195 -5.29 -30.45 -15.82
CA VAL A 195 -5.11 -29.15 -15.11
C VAL A 195 -3.62 -28.80 -15.03
N VAL A 196 -2.77 -29.77 -14.72
CA VAL A 196 -1.30 -29.58 -14.70
C VAL A 196 -0.79 -29.21 -16.09
N ALA A 197 -1.25 -29.91 -17.14
CA ALA A 197 -0.89 -29.60 -18.53
C ALA A 197 -1.34 -28.18 -18.92
N PHE A 198 -2.56 -27.80 -18.57
CA PHE A 198 -3.06 -26.43 -18.78
C PHE A 198 -2.18 -25.37 -18.10
N LEU A 199 -1.85 -25.55 -16.83
CA LEU A 199 -1.00 -24.62 -16.06
C LEU A 199 0.44 -24.58 -16.60
N ASN A 200 0.88 -25.63 -17.26
CA ASN A 200 2.13 -25.67 -18.01
C ASN A 200 2.00 -25.07 -19.42
N GLY A 201 0.79 -24.62 -19.81
CA GLY A 201 0.53 -23.90 -21.06
C GLY A 201 0.22 -24.81 -22.26
N ASP A 202 -0.11 -26.07 -22.04
CA ASP A 202 -0.68 -26.95 -23.09
C ASP A 202 -2.20 -26.69 -23.18
N TYR A 203 -2.56 -25.70 -24.00
CA TYR A 203 -3.95 -25.30 -24.20
C TYR A 203 -4.61 -26.00 -25.39
N LYS A 204 -3.81 -26.66 -26.25
CA LYS A 204 -4.32 -27.20 -27.51
C LYS A 204 -5.44 -28.21 -27.30
N LYS A 205 -5.18 -29.23 -26.46
CA LYS A 205 -6.16 -30.28 -26.17
C LYS A 205 -7.49 -29.75 -25.66
N ILE A 206 -7.47 -28.80 -24.74
CA ILE A 206 -8.72 -28.21 -24.19
C ILE A 206 -9.43 -27.35 -25.21
N MET A 207 -8.70 -26.58 -26.03
CA MET A 207 -9.30 -25.76 -27.08
C MET A 207 -9.96 -26.62 -28.14
N ASP A 208 -9.30 -27.71 -28.58
CA ASP A 208 -9.85 -28.67 -29.55
C ASP A 208 -11.15 -29.30 -28.99
N ARG A 209 -11.11 -29.79 -27.73
CA ARG A 209 -12.28 -30.36 -27.05
C ARG A 209 -13.44 -29.39 -26.96
N LEU A 210 -13.20 -28.16 -26.53
CA LEU A 210 -14.25 -27.13 -26.43
C LEU A 210 -14.82 -26.73 -27.79
N THR A 211 -13.98 -26.73 -28.83
CA THR A 211 -14.44 -26.45 -30.20
C THR A 211 -15.36 -27.55 -30.70
N THR A 212 -15.01 -28.82 -30.49
CA THR A 212 -15.84 -29.96 -30.86
C THR A 212 -17.18 -29.94 -30.09
N GLN A 213 -17.15 -29.77 -28.77
CA GLN A 213 -18.36 -29.69 -27.95
C GLN A 213 -19.28 -28.53 -28.35
N MET A 214 -18.70 -27.37 -28.70
CA MET A 214 -19.47 -26.23 -29.19
C MET A 214 -20.17 -26.54 -30.52
N GLN A 215 -19.47 -27.23 -31.44
CA GLN A 215 -20.03 -27.62 -32.73
C GLN A 215 -21.15 -28.67 -32.57
N GLU A 216 -20.91 -29.70 -31.77
CA GLU A 216 -21.90 -30.75 -31.48
C GLU A 216 -23.18 -30.21 -30.84
N ALA A 217 -23.02 -29.27 -29.85
CA ALA A 217 -24.17 -28.61 -29.23
C ALA A 217 -24.92 -27.73 -30.23
N SER A 218 -24.22 -27.03 -31.13
CA SER A 218 -24.85 -26.24 -32.19
C SER A 218 -25.61 -27.09 -33.19
N GLU A 219 -25.08 -28.24 -33.60
CA GLU A 219 -25.74 -29.19 -34.50
C GLU A 219 -27.03 -29.78 -33.88
N LYS A 220 -27.03 -29.98 -32.56
CA LYS A 220 -28.20 -30.42 -31.78
C LYS A 220 -29.19 -29.30 -31.47
N MET A 221 -28.92 -28.06 -31.93
CA MET A 221 -29.71 -26.85 -31.64
C MET A 221 -29.74 -26.47 -30.15
N GLU A 222 -28.78 -26.96 -29.34
CA GLU A 222 -28.61 -26.63 -27.93
C GLU A 222 -27.81 -25.32 -27.81
N TYR A 223 -28.40 -24.21 -28.23
CA TYR A 223 -27.69 -22.93 -28.39
C TYR A 223 -27.12 -22.35 -27.08
N GLU A 224 -27.76 -22.59 -25.95
CA GLU A 224 -27.25 -22.15 -24.63
C GLU A 224 -25.97 -22.91 -24.25
N GLU A 225 -25.92 -24.22 -24.48
CA GLU A 225 -24.71 -25.01 -24.24
C GLU A 225 -23.60 -24.64 -25.25
N ALA A 226 -23.93 -24.44 -26.51
CA ALA A 226 -22.97 -23.96 -27.51
C ALA A 226 -22.37 -22.60 -27.12
N ALA A 227 -23.20 -21.66 -26.65
CA ALA A 227 -22.75 -20.37 -26.16
C ALA A 227 -21.82 -20.51 -24.91
N ARG A 228 -22.15 -21.42 -24.00
CA ARG A 228 -21.32 -21.72 -22.83
C ARG A 228 -19.94 -22.26 -23.22
N TYR A 229 -19.86 -23.20 -24.17
CA TYR A 229 -18.57 -23.70 -24.67
C TYR A 229 -17.78 -22.65 -25.42
N ARG A 230 -18.43 -21.78 -26.19
CA ARG A 230 -17.81 -20.61 -26.83
C ARG A 230 -17.16 -19.70 -25.80
N ASP A 231 -17.86 -19.34 -24.73
CA ASP A 231 -17.38 -18.42 -23.69
C ASP A 231 -16.18 -19.02 -22.91
N LEU A 232 -16.22 -20.32 -22.63
CA LEU A 232 -15.08 -21.04 -22.07
C LEU A 232 -13.89 -21.05 -23.03
N LEU A 233 -14.10 -21.31 -24.32
CA LEU A 233 -13.06 -21.26 -25.35
C LEU A 233 -12.43 -19.87 -25.46
N MET A 234 -13.24 -18.81 -25.41
CA MET A 234 -12.74 -17.42 -25.40
C MET A 234 -11.89 -17.13 -24.15
N SER A 235 -12.32 -17.60 -22.99
CA SER A 235 -11.55 -17.46 -21.74
C SER A 235 -10.19 -18.19 -21.82
N VAL A 236 -10.16 -19.40 -22.35
CA VAL A 236 -8.90 -20.14 -22.58
C VAL A 236 -7.99 -19.42 -23.57
N LYS A 237 -8.54 -18.91 -24.68
CA LYS A 237 -7.79 -18.11 -25.67
C LYS A 237 -7.19 -16.84 -25.04
N GLN A 238 -7.94 -16.15 -24.18
CA GLN A 238 -7.45 -14.96 -23.47
C GLN A 238 -6.27 -15.28 -22.54
N VAL A 239 -6.34 -16.39 -21.80
CA VAL A 239 -5.22 -16.86 -20.96
C VAL A 239 -4.02 -17.23 -21.83
N ALA A 240 -4.24 -17.93 -22.93
CA ALA A 240 -3.18 -18.33 -23.86
C ALA A 240 -2.50 -17.14 -24.55
N GLN A 241 -3.25 -16.08 -24.92
CA GLN A 241 -2.69 -14.88 -25.55
C GLN A 241 -1.80 -14.06 -24.61
N LYS A 242 -2.14 -13.98 -23.33
CA LYS A 242 -1.33 -13.28 -22.31
C LYS A 242 0.04 -13.91 -22.07
N GLN A 243 0.27 -15.14 -22.53
CA GLN A 243 1.50 -15.91 -22.32
C GLN A 243 2.40 -16.03 -23.56
N LYS A 244 2.22 -15.21 -24.57
CA LYS A 244 2.95 -15.23 -25.83
C LYS A 244 4.33 -14.57 -25.75
N ILE A 245 5.31 -15.21 -25.10
CA ILE A 245 6.73 -15.06 -25.46
C ILE A 245 7.31 -16.47 -25.38
N THR A 246 7.53 -17.08 -26.54
CA THR A 246 8.13 -18.40 -26.67
C THR A 246 9.64 -18.26 -26.80
N ALA A 247 10.37 -18.84 -25.83
CA ALA A 247 11.73 -19.26 -26.06
C ALA A 247 11.68 -20.76 -26.30
N ASP A 248 12.47 -21.29 -27.25
CA ASP A 248 12.56 -22.72 -27.56
C ASP A 248 13.11 -23.59 -26.40
N ASP A 249 13.44 -22.97 -25.29
CA ASP A 249 14.05 -23.57 -24.10
C ASP A 249 13.05 -23.65 -22.95
N VAL A 250 12.71 -24.84 -22.51
CA VAL A 250 11.70 -25.19 -21.49
C VAL A 250 12.14 -24.83 -20.06
N ASN A 251 13.34 -24.28 -19.87
CA ASN A 251 13.86 -23.99 -18.53
C ASN A 251 13.16 -22.80 -17.84
N ASP A 252 12.89 -22.97 -16.55
CA ASP A 252 12.46 -21.89 -15.68
C ASP A 252 13.59 -20.89 -15.48
N ARG A 253 13.31 -19.61 -15.76
CA ARG A 253 14.28 -18.52 -15.60
C ARG A 253 13.66 -17.24 -15.10
N ASP A 254 14.45 -16.47 -14.37
CA ASP A 254 14.14 -15.08 -14.04
C ASP A 254 15.14 -14.18 -14.79
N VAL A 255 14.63 -13.06 -15.31
CA VAL A 255 15.45 -12.04 -15.99
C VAL A 255 15.43 -10.79 -15.13
N ILE A 256 16.59 -10.35 -14.69
CA ILE A 256 16.75 -9.26 -13.73
C ILE A 256 17.58 -8.15 -14.37
N ALA A 257 17.04 -6.94 -14.39
CA ALA A 257 17.74 -5.75 -14.81
C ALA A 257 17.40 -4.58 -13.92
N CYS A 258 18.29 -3.61 -13.76
CA CYS A 258 18.07 -2.43 -12.94
C CYS A 258 18.34 -1.13 -13.69
N ALA A 259 17.57 -0.10 -13.33
CA ALA A 259 17.84 1.30 -13.65
C ALA A 259 18.01 2.08 -12.33
N SER A 260 18.95 3.03 -12.28
CA SER A 260 19.22 3.85 -11.11
C SER A 260 19.54 5.29 -11.53
N ASP A 261 19.11 6.25 -10.70
CA ASP A 261 19.45 7.68 -10.79
C ASP A 261 20.51 8.11 -9.78
N GLY A 262 21.03 7.15 -8.98
CA GLY A 262 22.06 7.36 -7.96
C GLY A 262 21.53 7.45 -6.52
N GLN A 263 20.25 7.74 -6.31
CA GLN A 263 19.59 7.74 -4.99
C GLN A 263 18.57 6.60 -4.87
N ASP A 264 17.81 6.38 -5.93
CA ASP A 264 16.84 5.32 -6.03
C ASP A 264 17.18 4.39 -7.21
N ALA A 265 16.76 3.15 -7.12
CA ALA A 265 16.80 2.21 -8.23
C ALA A 265 15.51 1.42 -8.35
N VAL A 266 15.21 1.05 -9.57
CA VAL A 266 14.14 0.11 -9.89
C VAL A 266 14.77 -1.14 -10.48
N VAL A 267 14.49 -2.29 -9.87
CA VAL A 267 14.87 -3.60 -10.40
C VAL A 267 13.64 -4.24 -11.02
N GLN A 268 13.71 -4.52 -12.31
CA GLN A 268 12.67 -5.24 -13.06
C GLN A 268 13.00 -6.74 -13.09
N VAL A 269 11.99 -7.56 -12.78
CA VAL A 269 12.08 -9.02 -12.89
C VAL A 269 11.04 -9.53 -13.87
N PHE A 270 11.46 -10.38 -14.82
CA PHE A 270 10.56 -11.15 -15.67
C PHE A 270 10.58 -12.61 -15.23
N PHE A 271 9.42 -13.17 -14.98
CA PHE A 271 9.23 -14.55 -14.57
C PHE A 271 8.93 -15.42 -15.79
N ILE A 272 9.90 -16.20 -16.24
CA ILE A 272 9.76 -17.13 -17.38
C ILE A 272 9.68 -18.53 -16.81
N ARG A 273 8.61 -19.25 -17.13
CA ARG A 273 8.36 -20.63 -16.71
C ARG A 273 8.03 -21.45 -17.93
N GLN A 274 8.77 -22.56 -18.09
CA GLN A 274 8.65 -23.44 -19.26
C GLN A 274 8.70 -22.67 -20.60
N GLY A 275 9.65 -21.74 -20.73
CA GLY A 275 9.82 -20.92 -21.92
C GLY A 275 8.79 -19.79 -22.11
N LYS A 276 7.77 -19.66 -21.25
CA LYS A 276 6.70 -18.63 -21.37
C LYS A 276 6.87 -17.55 -20.31
N LEU A 277 6.64 -16.29 -20.70
CA LEU A 277 6.60 -15.18 -19.76
C LEU A 277 5.31 -15.26 -18.93
N LEU A 278 5.43 -15.68 -17.67
CA LEU A 278 4.31 -15.82 -16.75
C LEU A 278 3.89 -14.46 -16.15
N GLY A 279 4.85 -13.55 -15.97
CA GLY A 279 4.60 -12.24 -15.42
C GLY A 279 5.85 -11.38 -15.35
N ARG A 280 5.65 -10.14 -14.98
CA ARG A 280 6.72 -9.17 -14.70
C ARG A 280 6.39 -8.39 -13.44
N ASP A 281 7.40 -8.04 -12.68
CA ASP A 281 7.27 -7.12 -11.57
C ASP A 281 8.50 -6.24 -11.40
N HIS A 282 8.32 -5.12 -10.72
CA HIS A 282 9.39 -4.20 -10.42
C HIS A 282 9.48 -3.94 -8.93
N PHE A 283 10.68 -3.64 -8.47
CA PHE A 283 11.02 -3.45 -7.06
C PHE A 283 11.81 -2.16 -6.90
N HIS A 284 11.44 -1.38 -5.90
CA HIS A 284 12.15 -0.18 -5.53
C HIS A 284 13.26 -0.51 -4.55
N MET A 285 14.47 -0.02 -4.85
CA MET A 285 15.64 -0.13 -3.99
C MET A 285 16.05 1.28 -3.55
N LYS A 286 16.34 1.43 -2.26
CA LYS A 286 17.07 2.62 -1.78
C LYS A 286 18.54 2.36 -2.02
N VAL A 287 19.15 3.14 -2.90
CA VAL A 287 20.56 2.99 -3.27
C VAL A 287 21.39 3.85 -2.35
N ALA A 288 22.50 3.30 -1.88
CA ALA A 288 23.49 4.11 -1.21
C ALA A 288 24.39 4.79 -2.26
N GLU A 289 24.68 6.06 -2.05
CA GLU A 289 25.46 6.88 -2.99
C GLU A 289 26.79 6.20 -3.37
N GLY A 290 27.00 5.96 -4.67
CA GLY A 290 28.20 5.31 -5.20
C GLY A 290 28.12 3.78 -5.40
N ASP A 291 26.99 3.12 -5.14
CA ASP A 291 26.81 1.72 -5.51
C ASP A 291 26.70 1.56 -7.03
N SER A 292 27.43 0.58 -7.54
CA SER A 292 27.33 0.21 -8.97
C SER A 292 26.03 -0.52 -9.26
N LYS A 293 25.64 -0.56 -10.53
CA LYS A 293 24.44 -1.32 -10.94
C LYS A 293 24.61 -2.83 -10.68
N SER A 294 25.82 -3.36 -10.68
CA SER A 294 26.08 -4.76 -10.33
C SER A 294 25.88 -5.02 -8.84
N ASP A 295 26.27 -4.07 -7.97
CA ASP A 295 26.04 -4.17 -6.53
C ASP A 295 24.54 -4.13 -6.21
N ILE A 296 23.78 -3.24 -6.88
CA ILE A 296 22.31 -3.17 -6.72
C ILE A 296 21.65 -4.50 -7.08
N ILE A 297 22.05 -5.13 -8.20
CA ILE A 297 21.49 -6.43 -8.61
C ILE A 297 21.89 -7.52 -7.62
N SER A 298 23.13 -7.53 -7.15
CA SER A 298 23.62 -8.49 -6.17
C SER A 298 22.81 -8.40 -4.86
N GLU A 299 22.67 -7.20 -4.30
CA GLU A 299 21.89 -6.95 -3.09
C GLU A 299 20.41 -7.29 -3.25
N PHE A 300 19.82 -6.93 -4.41
CA PHE A 300 18.46 -7.32 -4.74
C PHE A 300 18.31 -8.85 -4.72
N MET A 301 19.19 -9.58 -5.37
CA MET A 301 19.11 -11.04 -5.45
C MET A 301 19.19 -11.69 -4.08
N LYS A 302 20.09 -11.24 -3.22
CA LYS A 302 20.24 -11.72 -1.84
C LYS A 302 18.94 -11.52 -1.05
N GLN A 303 18.39 -10.31 -1.07
CA GLN A 303 17.18 -9.95 -0.31
C GLN A 303 15.92 -10.61 -0.90
N TYR A 304 15.76 -10.59 -2.22
CA TYR A 304 14.60 -11.16 -2.91
C TYR A 304 14.54 -12.68 -2.76
N TYR A 305 15.61 -13.39 -3.15
CA TYR A 305 15.63 -14.84 -3.04
C TYR A 305 15.76 -15.32 -1.59
N GLY A 306 16.23 -14.49 -0.65
CA GLY A 306 16.17 -14.75 0.79
C GLY A 306 14.75 -14.88 1.32
N GLY A 307 13.80 -14.13 0.76
CA GLY A 307 12.38 -14.11 1.16
C GLY A 307 11.46 -14.93 0.27
N THR A 308 11.86 -15.22 -0.98
CA THR A 308 11.01 -15.88 -1.98
C THR A 308 11.06 -17.41 -1.86
N PRO A 309 9.91 -18.10 -1.94
CA PRO A 309 9.85 -19.55 -1.83
C PRO A 309 10.23 -20.28 -3.14
N PHE A 310 10.20 -19.60 -4.28
CA PHE A 310 10.52 -20.17 -5.59
C PHE A 310 11.86 -19.67 -6.12
N ILE A 311 12.73 -20.59 -6.52
CA ILE A 311 14.02 -20.30 -7.13
C ILE A 311 14.07 -20.94 -8.52
N PRO A 312 14.31 -20.18 -9.62
CA PRO A 312 14.40 -20.73 -10.98
C PRO A 312 15.68 -21.57 -11.17
N ASN A 313 15.82 -22.25 -12.31
CA ASN A 313 17.06 -22.95 -12.66
C ASN A 313 18.14 -21.99 -13.16
N ILE A 314 17.71 -20.92 -13.85
CA ILE A 314 18.58 -19.94 -14.47
C ILE A 314 18.13 -18.55 -14.02
N ILE A 315 19.08 -17.71 -13.62
CA ILE A 315 18.87 -16.29 -13.35
C ILE A 315 19.73 -15.54 -14.37
N MET A 316 19.07 -14.76 -15.23
CA MET A 316 19.74 -13.91 -16.21
C MET A 316 19.83 -12.49 -15.63
N VAL A 317 21.04 -11.95 -15.58
CA VAL A 317 21.32 -10.63 -15.00
C VAL A 317 21.95 -9.71 -16.04
N GLN A 318 21.75 -8.40 -15.84
CA GLN A 318 22.21 -7.36 -16.76
C GLN A 318 23.73 -7.16 -16.70
N TYR A 319 24.33 -7.30 -15.54
CA TYR A 319 25.76 -7.08 -15.29
C TYR A 319 26.38 -8.29 -14.61
N GLU A 320 27.67 -8.51 -14.84
CA GLU A 320 28.45 -9.50 -14.08
C GLU A 320 28.49 -9.08 -12.60
N ILE A 321 28.23 -10.04 -11.72
CA ILE A 321 28.14 -9.86 -10.28
C ILE A 321 29.39 -10.51 -9.67
N GLU A 322 30.13 -9.79 -8.81
CA GLU A 322 31.35 -10.29 -8.16
C GLU A 322 31.10 -11.59 -7.38
N ASP A 323 29.94 -11.67 -6.69
CA ASP A 323 29.55 -12.82 -5.85
C ASP A 323 28.67 -13.86 -6.58
N ALA A 324 28.63 -13.86 -7.91
CA ALA A 324 27.70 -14.72 -8.68
C ALA A 324 27.80 -16.21 -8.30
N ASP A 325 29.02 -16.73 -8.15
CA ASP A 325 29.25 -18.15 -7.80
C ASP A 325 28.77 -18.48 -6.38
N THR A 326 29.03 -17.59 -5.41
CA THR A 326 28.61 -17.77 -4.02
C THR A 326 27.07 -17.72 -3.89
N ILE A 327 26.44 -16.78 -4.59
CA ILE A 327 24.97 -16.66 -4.65
C ILE A 327 24.37 -17.89 -5.34
N ALA A 328 24.96 -18.35 -6.45
CA ALA A 328 24.50 -19.55 -7.16
C ALA A 328 24.60 -20.82 -6.29
N GLN A 329 25.70 -20.97 -5.51
CA GLN A 329 25.86 -22.07 -4.55
C GLN A 329 24.81 -21.99 -3.43
N TRP A 330 24.59 -20.83 -2.86
CA TRP A 330 23.55 -20.61 -1.84
C TRP A 330 22.15 -20.98 -2.36
N LEU A 331 21.79 -20.49 -3.54
CA LEU A 331 20.49 -20.77 -4.15
C LEU A 331 20.34 -22.25 -4.53
N SER A 332 21.43 -22.89 -4.99
CA SER A 332 21.45 -24.32 -5.31
C SER A 332 21.25 -25.19 -4.09
N ALA A 333 21.92 -24.88 -2.98
CA ALA A 333 21.75 -25.57 -1.70
C ALA A 333 20.29 -25.44 -1.19
N ARG A 334 19.72 -24.25 -1.27
CA ARG A 334 18.34 -23.97 -0.83
C ARG A 334 17.30 -24.66 -1.70
N LYS A 335 17.54 -24.76 -3.01
CA LYS A 335 16.67 -25.43 -3.98
C LYS A 335 16.86 -26.94 -4.02
N SER A 336 17.97 -27.47 -3.51
CA SER A 336 18.43 -28.86 -3.68
C SER A 336 18.64 -29.24 -5.14
N ARG A 337 18.93 -28.29 -6.03
CA ARG A 337 19.21 -28.43 -7.46
C ARG A 337 20.08 -27.30 -7.95
N LYS A 338 20.90 -27.54 -8.98
CA LYS A 338 21.79 -26.54 -9.57
C LYS A 338 21.02 -25.31 -10.04
N VAL A 339 21.47 -24.13 -9.61
CA VAL A 339 21.04 -22.81 -10.08
C VAL A 339 22.23 -22.14 -10.76
N SER A 340 22.01 -21.54 -11.92
CA SER A 340 23.04 -20.84 -12.69
C SER A 340 22.67 -19.36 -12.81
N ILE A 341 23.64 -18.48 -12.56
CA ILE A 341 23.55 -17.04 -12.82
C ILE A 341 24.34 -16.77 -14.10
N VAL A 342 23.71 -16.12 -15.05
CA VAL A 342 24.31 -15.87 -16.39
C VAL A 342 24.09 -14.42 -16.80
N THR A 343 25.09 -13.83 -17.45
CA THR A 343 25.01 -12.49 -18.05
C THR A 343 25.04 -12.64 -19.58
N PRO A 344 23.88 -12.61 -20.26
CA PRO A 344 23.81 -12.78 -21.70
C PRO A 344 24.43 -11.58 -22.41
N LYS A 345 25.30 -11.84 -23.39
CA LYS A 345 26.00 -10.79 -24.18
C LYS A 345 25.56 -10.71 -25.63
N LYS A 346 24.65 -11.63 -26.08
CA LYS A 346 24.15 -11.66 -27.47
C LYS A 346 22.88 -12.53 -27.60
N GLY A 347 22.13 -12.27 -28.67
CA GLY A 347 20.96 -13.06 -29.05
C GLY A 347 19.70 -12.73 -28.25
N ASP A 348 18.71 -13.61 -28.30
CA ASP A 348 17.38 -13.35 -27.72
C ASP A 348 17.40 -13.24 -26.19
N LYS A 349 18.35 -13.89 -25.52
CA LYS A 349 18.54 -13.78 -24.07
C LYS A 349 18.98 -12.36 -23.66
N GLU A 350 19.90 -11.75 -24.43
CA GLU A 350 20.32 -10.37 -24.23
C GLU A 350 19.14 -9.40 -24.46
N LYS A 351 18.38 -9.58 -25.57
CA LYS A 351 17.21 -8.76 -25.86
C LYS A 351 16.18 -8.77 -24.72
N MET A 352 16.00 -9.92 -24.04
CA MET A 352 15.13 -10.03 -22.87
C MET A 352 15.65 -9.20 -21.67
N VAL A 353 16.95 -9.22 -21.43
CA VAL A 353 17.60 -8.40 -20.39
C VAL A 353 17.48 -6.91 -20.73
N GLU A 354 17.71 -6.55 -21.99
CA GLU A 354 17.53 -5.18 -22.47
C GLU A 354 16.07 -4.70 -22.32
N LEU A 355 15.11 -5.56 -22.64
CA LEU A 355 13.69 -5.26 -22.45
C LEU A 355 13.36 -5.06 -20.97
N ALA A 356 13.91 -5.88 -20.07
CA ALA A 356 13.76 -5.70 -18.63
C ALA A 356 14.37 -4.37 -18.16
N TYR A 357 15.55 -4.01 -18.67
CA TYR A 357 16.18 -2.71 -18.40
C TYR A 357 15.32 -1.52 -18.84
N LYS A 358 14.82 -1.54 -20.09
CA LYS A 358 13.92 -0.49 -20.59
C LYS A 358 12.67 -0.33 -19.73
N ASN A 359 12.11 -1.44 -19.25
CA ASN A 359 10.98 -1.39 -18.33
C ASN A 359 11.38 -0.79 -16.97
N ALA A 360 12.53 -1.15 -16.41
CA ALA A 360 13.04 -0.56 -15.18
C ALA A 360 13.23 0.96 -15.32
N GLN A 361 13.82 1.40 -16.44
CA GLN A 361 14.06 2.80 -16.72
C GLN A 361 12.74 3.59 -16.86
N LEU A 362 11.74 3.01 -17.54
CA LEU A 362 10.43 3.65 -17.69
C LEU A 362 9.74 3.86 -16.32
N VAL A 363 9.76 2.85 -15.45
CA VAL A 363 9.17 2.95 -14.11
C VAL A 363 9.91 4.02 -13.29
N LEU A 364 11.24 4.00 -13.29
CA LEU A 364 12.06 5.00 -12.57
C LEU A 364 11.73 6.43 -13.01
N THR A 365 11.60 6.67 -14.32
CA THR A 365 11.24 7.99 -14.86
C THR A 365 9.82 8.40 -14.45
N GLN A 366 8.85 7.49 -14.56
CA GLN A 366 7.46 7.76 -14.16
C GLN A 366 7.34 8.09 -12.68
N ASP A 367 8.07 7.39 -11.83
CA ASP A 367 8.07 7.64 -10.38
C ASP A 367 8.73 8.97 -10.04
N ALA A 368 9.85 9.31 -10.67
CA ALA A 368 10.49 10.61 -10.51
C ALA A 368 9.55 11.76 -10.91
N GLU A 369 8.84 11.62 -12.05
CA GLU A 369 7.83 12.58 -12.47
C GLU A 369 6.66 12.67 -11.49
N LYS A 370 6.19 11.54 -10.96
CA LYS A 370 5.11 11.50 -9.97
C LYS A 370 5.50 12.19 -8.69
N ILE A 371 6.70 11.92 -8.17
CA ILE A 371 7.25 12.57 -6.97
C ILE A 371 7.35 14.07 -7.20
N LYS A 372 7.95 14.49 -8.31
CA LYS A 372 8.08 15.90 -8.69
C LYS A 372 6.72 16.61 -8.80
N ARG A 373 5.72 15.95 -9.39
CA ARG A 373 4.35 16.47 -9.46
C ARG A 373 3.72 16.57 -8.07
N GLU A 374 3.92 15.58 -7.19
CA GLU A 374 3.41 15.61 -5.82
C GLU A 374 4.09 16.72 -5.00
N GLU A 375 5.40 16.86 -5.10
CA GLU A 375 6.14 17.96 -4.47
C GLU A 375 5.65 19.33 -4.97
N SER A 376 5.50 19.50 -6.26
CA SER A 376 4.96 20.73 -6.85
C SER A 376 3.58 21.06 -6.29
N ARG A 377 2.68 20.07 -6.21
CA ARG A 377 1.30 20.22 -5.70
C ARG A 377 1.20 20.42 -4.19
N THR A 378 2.25 20.16 -3.43
CA THR A 378 2.28 20.21 -1.97
C THR A 378 3.25 21.27 -1.47
N THR A 379 4.47 20.90 -1.16
CA THR A 379 5.49 21.83 -0.65
C THR A 379 5.83 22.94 -1.63
N GLY A 380 5.84 22.67 -2.93
CA GLY A 380 6.03 23.67 -4.00
C GLY A 380 4.90 24.72 -4.00
N ALA A 381 3.64 24.25 -3.91
CA ALA A 381 2.48 25.13 -3.81
C ALA A 381 2.50 26.00 -2.55
N MET A 382 2.94 25.46 -1.39
CA MET A 382 3.12 26.25 -0.17
C MET A 382 4.21 27.32 -0.34
N LYS A 383 5.30 27.01 -1.04
CA LYS A 383 6.36 27.98 -1.37
C LYS A 383 5.85 29.09 -2.29
N GLU A 384 5.03 28.76 -3.30
CA GLU A 384 4.41 29.77 -4.16
C GLU A 384 3.53 30.74 -3.37
N ILE A 385 2.66 30.19 -2.48
CA ILE A 385 1.81 31.00 -1.61
C ILE A 385 2.66 31.88 -0.70
N ALA A 386 3.69 31.31 -0.07
CA ALA A 386 4.63 32.09 0.76
C ALA A 386 5.28 33.23 -0.03
N GLY A 387 5.70 32.98 -1.26
CA GLY A 387 6.28 33.97 -2.16
C GLY A 387 5.31 35.11 -2.49
N TRP A 388 4.04 34.82 -2.79
CA TRP A 388 3.02 35.85 -3.04
C TRP A 388 2.73 36.73 -1.84
N LEU A 389 2.80 36.16 -0.64
CA LEU A 389 2.53 36.85 0.62
C LEU A 389 3.79 37.49 1.25
N GLY A 390 4.97 37.30 0.66
CA GLY A 390 6.25 37.76 1.23
C GLY A 390 6.63 37.07 2.52
N LEU A 391 6.18 35.82 2.76
CA LEU A 391 6.50 35.01 3.92
C LEU A 391 7.81 34.23 3.68
N GLY A 392 8.65 34.12 4.71
CA GLY A 392 9.92 33.38 4.59
C GLY A 392 9.70 31.88 4.39
N THR A 393 8.84 31.26 5.18
CA THR A 393 8.46 29.84 5.11
C THR A 393 6.99 29.68 5.43
N LEU A 394 6.37 28.65 4.83
CA LEU A 394 4.98 28.28 5.07
C LEU A 394 4.89 26.76 5.16
N HIS A 395 4.78 26.22 6.37
CA HIS A 395 4.62 24.81 6.62
C HIS A 395 3.22 24.43 7.07
N ARG A 396 2.60 25.29 7.91
CA ARG A 396 1.28 25.05 8.48
C ARG A 396 0.31 26.19 8.16
N ALA A 397 -0.79 25.86 7.50
CA ALA A 397 -1.89 26.80 7.26
C ALA A 397 -3.17 26.29 7.96
N GLU A 398 -3.90 27.20 8.58
CA GLU A 398 -5.24 26.95 9.14
C GLU A 398 -6.27 27.73 8.33
N ALA A 399 -7.31 27.05 7.82
CA ALA A 399 -8.39 27.73 7.12
C ALA A 399 -9.70 27.62 7.91
N TYR A 400 -10.47 28.72 7.91
CA TYR A 400 -11.68 28.88 8.68
C TYR A 400 -12.87 29.21 7.78
N ASP A 401 -13.99 28.55 8.05
CA ASP A 401 -15.27 28.78 7.37
C ASP A 401 -16.40 28.78 8.40
N ILE A 402 -17.38 29.72 8.22
CA ILE A 402 -18.62 29.77 9.00
C ILE A 402 -19.76 29.31 8.10
N SER A 403 -20.47 28.30 8.54
CA SER A 403 -21.67 27.83 7.85
C SER A 403 -22.92 28.12 8.69
N ASN A 404 -23.85 28.86 8.08
CA ASN A 404 -25.15 29.19 8.64
C ASN A 404 -26.24 28.44 7.86
N THR A 405 -27.14 27.76 8.54
CA THR A 405 -28.36 27.21 7.92
C THR A 405 -29.57 27.84 8.60
N ASN A 406 -30.44 28.44 7.80
CA ASN A 406 -31.69 29.11 8.15
C ASN A 406 -32.28 28.69 9.52
N GLY A 407 -31.87 29.38 10.62
CA GLY A 407 -32.50 29.30 11.93
C GLY A 407 -31.96 28.25 12.91
N ILE A 408 -31.02 27.37 12.54
CA ILE A 408 -30.45 26.36 13.44
C ILE A 408 -28.95 26.54 13.54
N GLU A 409 -28.44 26.86 14.72
CA GLU A 409 -27.07 26.91 15.21
C GLU A 409 -25.94 27.09 14.16
N SER A 410 -25.36 28.29 14.13
CA SER A 410 -24.13 28.56 13.35
C SER A 410 -22.95 27.73 13.82
N VAL A 411 -22.14 27.25 12.88
CA VAL A 411 -20.97 26.40 13.14
C VAL A 411 -19.75 26.97 12.45
N GLY A 412 -18.65 27.07 13.20
CA GLY A 412 -17.32 27.32 12.62
C GLY A 412 -16.56 26.01 12.39
N SER A 413 -15.86 25.94 11.28
CA SER A 413 -14.93 24.88 10.96
C SER A 413 -13.50 25.40 10.86
N MET A 414 -12.55 24.57 11.30
CA MET A 414 -11.12 24.78 11.15
C MET A 414 -10.52 23.57 10.47
N VAL A 415 -9.92 23.75 9.32
CA VAL A 415 -9.13 22.73 8.63
C VAL A 415 -7.65 23.13 8.66
N VAL A 416 -6.78 22.13 8.64
CA VAL A 416 -5.33 22.32 8.77
C VAL A 416 -4.64 21.63 7.63
N PHE A 417 -3.69 22.34 7.01
CA PHE A 417 -2.78 21.78 6.01
C PHE A 417 -1.34 21.93 6.50
N GLU A 418 -0.59 20.83 6.47
CA GLU A 418 0.86 20.79 6.73
C GLU A 418 1.59 20.38 5.47
N ASP A 419 2.61 21.14 5.05
CA ASP A 419 3.39 20.90 3.83
C ASP A 419 2.50 20.65 2.59
N GLY A 420 1.37 21.36 2.49
CA GLY A 420 0.41 21.26 1.40
C GLY A 420 -0.52 20.02 1.44
N LYS A 421 -0.49 19.24 2.52
CA LYS A 421 -1.36 18.07 2.73
C LYS A 421 -2.35 18.30 3.88
N PRO A 422 -3.59 17.78 3.77
CA PRO A 422 -4.60 17.93 4.83
C PRO A 422 -4.20 17.12 6.09
N LYS A 423 -4.13 17.81 7.24
CA LYS A 423 -3.84 17.23 8.56
C LYS A 423 -5.14 16.99 9.33
N LYS A 424 -5.89 15.97 8.94
CA LYS A 424 -7.24 15.69 9.44
C LYS A 424 -7.35 15.55 10.96
N ASN A 425 -6.29 15.08 11.63
CA ASN A 425 -6.25 14.93 13.09
C ASN A 425 -6.35 16.28 13.82
N ASP A 426 -5.96 17.36 13.15
CA ASP A 426 -5.95 18.72 13.70
C ASP A 426 -7.21 19.52 13.32
N TYR A 427 -8.14 18.95 12.56
CA TYR A 427 -9.40 19.60 12.22
C TYR A 427 -10.27 19.79 13.44
N ARG A 428 -10.91 20.95 13.57
CA ARG A 428 -11.80 21.25 14.71
C ARG A 428 -13.12 21.85 14.25
N LYS A 429 -14.17 21.57 15.02
CA LYS A 429 -15.53 22.07 14.84
C LYS A 429 -15.89 22.92 16.05
N PHE A 430 -16.43 24.09 15.78
CA PHE A 430 -16.82 25.04 16.81
C PHE A 430 -18.32 25.32 16.72
N ARG A 431 -19.07 24.87 17.70
CA ARG A 431 -20.47 25.31 17.87
C ARG A 431 -20.45 26.72 18.40
N ILE A 432 -21.13 27.66 17.74
CA ILE A 432 -21.26 29.03 18.15
C ILE A 432 -22.21 29.10 19.36
N ARG A 433 -21.84 29.84 20.40
CA ARG A 433 -22.55 29.89 21.67
C ARG A 433 -23.06 31.25 22.03
N THR A 434 -22.35 32.31 21.63
CA THR A 434 -22.60 33.70 22.08
C THR A 434 -23.38 34.52 21.06
N VAL A 435 -23.44 34.08 19.80
CA VAL A 435 -24.07 34.81 18.70
C VAL A 435 -25.48 34.28 18.45
N LYS A 436 -26.49 35.14 18.52
CA LYS A 436 -27.87 34.81 18.14
C LYS A 436 -28.16 35.36 16.74
N GLY A 437 -28.59 34.48 15.84
CA GLY A 437 -28.89 34.84 14.45
C GLY A 437 -27.69 34.67 13.48
N PRO A 438 -27.89 34.97 12.19
CA PRO A 438 -26.88 34.78 11.13
C PRO A 438 -25.91 35.98 11.11
N ASP A 439 -24.91 35.99 11.97
CA ASP A 439 -23.83 36.99 12.01
C ASP A 439 -22.48 36.25 11.88
N ASP A 440 -22.01 36.11 10.64
CA ASP A 440 -20.76 35.40 10.32
C ASP A 440 -19.54 36.09 10.95
N TYR A 441 -19.57 37.42 11.06
CA TYR A 441 -18.47 38.18 11.60
C TYR A 441 -18.28 37.96 13.11
N LYS A 442 -19.35 38.01 13.89
CA LYS A 442 -19.29 37.70 15.32
C LYS A 442 -19.00 36.24 15.57
N SER A 443 -19.56 35.36 14.77
CA SER A 443 -19.28 33.91 14.83
C SER A 443 -17.81 33.61 14.60
N MET A 444 -17.19 34.24 13.60
CA MET A 444 -15.77 34.08 13.32
C MET A 444 -14.89 34.60 14.45
N ARG A 445 -15.25 35.77 15.04
CA ARG A 445 -14.56 36.30 16.22
C ARG A 445 -14.59 35.28 17.37
N GLU A 446 -15.75 34.68 17.67
CA GLU A 446 -15.89 33.67 18.72
C GLU A 446 -14.96 32.47 18.46
N VAL A 447 -14.95 31.96 17.22
CA VAL A 447 -14.13 30.78 16.83
C VAL A 447 -12.64 31.08 17.04
N LEU A 448 -12.14 32.17 16.50
CA LEU A 448 -10.73 32.54 16.57
C LEU A 448 -10.30 32.84 18.02
N THR A 449 -11.12 33.59 18.79
CA THR A 449 -10.83 33.85 20.20
C THR A 449 -10.70 32.53 20.97
N ARG A 450 -11.64 31.60 20.82
CA ARG A 450 -11.62 30.32 21.51
C ARG A 450 -10.41 29.46 21.07
N ARG A 451 -10.08 29.44 19.78
CA ARG A 451 -8.95 28.71 19.24
C ARG A 451 -7.63 29.19 19.85
N PHE A 452 -7.37 30.50 19.79
CA PHE A 452 -6.08 31.03 20.20
C PHE A 452 -5.95 31.19 21.72
N THR A 453 -7.01 31.52 22.45
CA THR A 453 -7.00 31.51 23.91
C THR A 453 -6.68 30.11 24.45
N ARG A 454 -7.28 29.06 23.86
CA ARG A 454 -6.96 27.70 24.25
C ARG A 454 -5.52 27.33 23.89
N GLY A 455 -5.03 27.73 22.73
CA GLY A 455 -3.64 27.48 22.32
C GLY A 455 -2.63 28.16 23.26
N MET A 456 -2.93 29.33 23.78
CA MET A 456 -2.11 30.00 24.80
C MET A 456 -2.08 29.19 26.09
N ARG A 457 -3.23 28.75 26.60
CA ARG A 457 -3.32 27.92 27.82
C ARG A 457 -2.60 26.60 27.71
N GLU A 458 -2.72 25.92 26.54
CA GLU A 458 -1.95 24.68 26.28
C GLU A 458 -0.43 24.94 26.25
N ARG A 459 0.02 26.09 25.74
CA ARG A 459 1.45 26.48 25.75
C ARG A 459 1.97 26.79 27.14
N GLU A 460 1.15 27.39 27.98
CA GLU A 460 1.44 27.74 29.39
C GLU A 460 1.33 26.50 30.32
N GLY A 461 0.92 25.34 29.79
CA GLY A 461 0.73 24.14 30.59
C GLY A 461 -0.48 24.16 31.53
N LEU A 462 -1.43 25.08 31.29
CA LEU A 462 -2.67 25.25 32.08
C LEU A 462 -3.79 24.29 31.63
N GLU A 463 -3.65 23.70 30.45
CA GLU A 463 -4.58 22.72 29.90
C GLU A 463 -3.80 21.58 29.19
N ASP A 464 -4.40 20.37 29.16
CA ASP A 464 -3.85 19.23 28.43
C ASP A 464 -3.74 19.53 26.93
N SER A 465 -2.64 19.08 26.32
CA SER A 465 -2.38 19.32 24.90
C SER A 465 -3.36 18.54 24.02
N HIS A 466 -4.21 19.28 23.30
CA HIS A 466 -5.13 18.76 22.29
C HIS A 466 -4.78 19.26 20.87
N GLY A 467 -3.54 19.74 20.69
CA GLY A 467 -2.99 20.18 19.40
C GLY A 467 -3.24 21.67 19.08
N PHE A 468 -3.80 22.45 19.99
CA PHE A 468 -3.97 23.89 19.81
C PHE A 468 -2.72 24.72 20.15
N SER A 469 -1.75 24.13 20.84
CA SER A 469 -0.44 24.74 21.14
C SER A 469 0.41 25.02 19.89
N ARG A 470 0.15 24.30 18.78
CA ARG A 470 0.83 24.52 17.49
C ARG A 470 0.10 25.60 16.70
N TYR A 471 0.73 26.77 16.57
CA TYR A 471 0.17 27.87 15.79
C TYR A 471 0.46 27.70 14.30
N PRO A 472 -0.42 28.22 13.41
CA PRO A 472 -0.16 28.22 11.98
C PRO A 472 0.84 29.32 11.59
N ASP A 473 1.53 29.13 10.48
CA ASP A 473 2.33 30.16 9.81
C ASP A 473 1.44 31.11 9.00
N LEU A 474 0.22 30.68 8.66
CA LEU A 474 -0.75 31.44 7.89
C LEU A 474 -2.19 31.05 8.30
N ILE A 475 -3.02 32.05 8.52
CA ILE A 475 -4.48 31.89 8.65
C ILE A 475 -5.12 32.28 7.32
N MET A 476 -6.00 31.41 6.81
CA MET A 476 -6.75 31.61 5.57
C MET A 476 -8.24 31.76 5.89
N MET A 477 -8.82 32.89 5.54
CA MET A 477 -10.23 33.18 5.77
C MET A 477 -11.04 32.93 4.50
N ASP A 478 -12.18 32.24 4.60
CA ASP A 478 -13.09 32.04 3.46
C ASP A 478 -13.92 33.32 3.19
N GLY A 479 -13.23 34.41 2.89
CA GLY A 479 -13.82 35.69 2.58
C GLY A 479 -12.78 36.78 2.40
N GLY A 480 -13.26 37.97 2.00
CA GLY A 480 -12.41 39.10 1.73
C GLY A 480 -12.07 39.96 2.97
N ARG A 481 -11.86 41.25 2.74
CA ARG A 481 -11.39 42.27 3.69
C ARG A 481 -12.06 42.22 5.07
N GLY A 482 -13.39 42.03 5.14
CA GLY A 482 -14.12 42.07 6.41
C GLY A 482 -13.72 40.94 7.37
N GLN A 483 -13.60 39.69 6.86
CA GLN A 483 -13.21 38.55 7.68
C GLN A 483 -11.74 38.61 8.08
N VAL A 484 -10.86 39.09 7.20
CA VAL A 484 -9.43 39.28 7.50
C VAL A 484 -9.25 40.30 8.64
N ASN A 485 -9.96 41.41 8.60
CA ASN A 485 -9.88 42.44 9.65
C ASN A 485 -10.29 41.90 11.03
N ILE A 486 -11.35 41.08 11.10
CA ILE A 486 -11.76 40.44 12.36
C ILE A 486 -10.70 39.53 12.91
N ALA A 487 -10.07 38.73 12.03
CA ALA A 487 -8.98 37.83 12.46
C ALA A 487 -7.78 38.63 12.99
N LEU A 488 -7.41 39.71 12.30
CA LEU A 488 -6.32 40.58 12.74
C LEU A 488 -6.65 41.28 14.07
N ASP A 489 -7.90 41.75 14.30
CA ASP A 489 -8.34 42.36 15.56
C ASP A 489 -8.23 41.36 16.71
N VAL A 490 -8.71 40.11 16.54
CA VAL A 490 -8.61 39.05 17.56
C VAL A 490 -7.16 38.73 17.89
N LEU A 491 -6.32 38.58 16.88
CA LEU A 491 -4.89 38.31 17.10
C LEU A 491 -4.19 39.44 17.83
N LYS A 492 -4.51 40.69 17.49
CA LYS A 492 -4.00 41.90 18.18
C LYS A 492 -4.43 41.96 19.65
N GLU A 493 -5.71 41.68 19.95
CA GLU A 493 -6.23 41.58 21.32
C GLU A 493 -5.51 40.53 22.15
N LEU A 494 -5.11 39.40 21.52
CA LEU A 494 -4.40 38.30 22.16
C LEU A 494 -2.87 38.44 22.13
N GLY A 495 -2.33 39.52 21.56
CA GLY A 495 -0.88 39.73 21.46
C GLY A 495 -0.17 38.77 20.53
N LEU A 496 -0.87 38.20 19.55
CA LEU A 496 -0.33 37.23 18.58
C LEU A 496 -0.04 37.92 17.25
N ASN A 497 1.12 37.56 16.66
CA ASN A 497 1.51 38.04 15.33
C ASN A 497 1.54 36.87 14.35
N ILE A 498 0.39 36.55 13.75
CA ILE A 498 0.24 35.48 12.74
C ILE A 498 -0.31 36.11 11.47
N PRO A 499 0.32 35.86 10.30
CA PRO A 499 -0.18 36.34 9.02
C PRO A 499 -1.60 35.84 8.72
N VAL A 500 -2.45 36.73 8.20
CA VAL A 500 -3.84 36.41 7.83
C VAL A 500 -4.09 36.83 6.39
N CYS A 501 -4.59 35.93 5.57
CA CYS A 501 -5.07 36.25 4.23
C CYS A 501 -6.53 35.85 4.04
N GLY A 502 -7.22 36.54 3.14
CA GLY A 502 -8.58 36.22 2.71
C GLY A 502 -8.58 35.60 1.31
N MET A 503 -9.42 34.61 1.10
CA MET A 503 -9.65 33.99 -0.22
C MET A 503 -10.77 34.77 -0.91
N VAL A 504 -10.40 35.60 -1.88
CA VAL A 504 -11.38 36.47 -2.60
C VAL A 504 -12.11 35.66 -3.66
N LYS A 505 -13.44 35.76 -3.64
CA LYS A 505 -14.31 35.08 -4.62
C LYS A 505 -14.70 36.01 -5.76
N ASP A 506 -14.89 35.46 -6.94
CA ASP A 506 -15.53 36.13 -8.07
C ASP A 506 -17.07 35.99 -8.00
N ASP A 507 -17.77 36.60 -8.96
CA ASP A 507 -19.24 36.59 -9.05
C ASP A 507 -19.82 35.17 -9.22
N THR A 508 -18.98 34.18 -9.59
CA THR A 508 -19.34 32.76 -9.68
C THR A 508 -19.01 31.97 -8.41
N HIS A 509 -18.65 32.64 -7.33
CA HIS A 509 -18.19 32.07 -6.05
C HIS A 509 -16.89 31.27 -6.14
N SER A 510 -16.13 31.42 -7.20
CA SER A 510 -14.80 30.79 -7.35
C SER A 510 -13.69 31.72 -6.86
N THR A 511 -12.64 31.16 -6.28
CA THR A 511 -11.48 31.95 -5.85
C THR A 511 -10.84 32.65 -7.05
N ARG A 512 -10.59 33.96 -6.92
CA ARG A 512 -9.91 34.74 -7.95
C ARG A 512 -8.55 35.30 -7.51
N GLY A 513 -8.32 35.42 -6.19
CA GLY A 513 -7.11 36.00 -5.63
C GLY A 513 -7.02 35.86 -4.12
N LEU A 514 -5.96 36.39 -3.54
CA LEU A 514 -5.78 36.54 -2.11
C LEU A 514 -5.85 38.01 -1.69
N TYR A 515 -6.47 38.27 -0.57
CA TYR A 515 -6.45 39.58 0.11
C TYR A 515 -5.48 39.52 1.29
N TYR A 516 -4.41 40.33 1.21
CA TYR A 516 -3.36 40.35 2.22
C TYR A 516 -2.78 41.77 2.34
N ASN A 517 -2.52 42.24 3.57
CA ASN A 517 -1.98 43.56 3.86
C ASN A 517 -2.73 44.69 3.12
N ASN A 518 -4.07 44.64 3.13
CA ASN A 518 -4.96 45.61 2.46
C ASN A 518 -4.85 45.68 0.93
N ILE A 519 -4.22 44.69 0.30
CA ILE A 519 -4.05 44.58 -1.15
C ILE A 519 -4.64 43.25 -1.62
N GLU A 520 -5.35 43.29 -2.74
CA GLU A 520 -5.75 42.09 -3.46
C GLU A 520 -4.59 41.63 -4.38
N ILE A 521 -4.09 40.44 -4.17
CA ILE A 521 -3.00 39.85 -4.94
C ILE A 521 -3.64 38.97 -6.02
N PRO A 522 -3.51 39.36 -7.30
CA PRO A 522 -3.98 38.51 -8.40
C PRO A 522 -3.11 37.25 -8.50
N ILE A 523 -3.75 36.11 -8.74
CA ILE A 523 -3.08 34.82 -8.77
C ILE A 523 -3.32 34.15 -10.12
N ASP A 524 -2.28 33.52 -10.67
CA ASP A 524 -2.43 32.65 -11.84
C ASP A 524 -3.26 31.40 -11.48
N LYS A 525 -4.44 31.28 -12.11
CA LYS A 525 -5.36 30.13 -11.91
C LYS A 525 -4.75 28.78 -12.33
N HIS A 526 -3.68 28.77 -13.10
CA HIS A 526 -2.99 27.55 -13.51
C HIS A 526 -1.88 27.11 -12.54
N SER A 527 -1.46 27.98 -11.62
CA SER A 527 -0.40 27.69 -10.64
C SER A 527 -0.80 26.58 -9.65
N GLU A 528 0.17 25.89 -9.10
CA GLU A 528 -0.10 24.86 -8.07
C GLU A 528 -0.50 25.51 -6.72
N GLY A 529 0.00 26.72 -6.43
CA GLY A 529 -0.43 27.53 -5.29
C GLY A 529 -1.92 27.85 -5.33
N PHE A 530 -2.44 28.29 -6.49
CA PHE A 530 -3.88 28.53 -6.66
C PHE A 530 -4.70 27.26 -6.47
N LYS A 531 -4.28 26.13 -7.07
CA LYS A 531 -4.95 24.84 -6.89
C LYS A 531 -4.92 24.34 -5.44
N LEU A 532 -3.87 24.69 -4.67
CA LEU A 532 -3.81 24.38 -3.24
C LEU A 532 -4.80 25.23 -2.47
N ILE A 533 -4.89 26.55 -2.72
CA ILE A 533 -5.85 27.44 -2.10
C ILE A 533 -7.28 26.94 -2.33
N THR A 534 -7.62 26.61 -3.57
CA THR A 534 -8.94 26.03 -3.91
C THR A 534 -9.22 24.75 -3.14
N ARG A 535 -8.23 23.83 -3.04
CA ARG A 535 -8.38 22.60 -2.23
C ARG A 535 -8.57 22.89 -0.74
N VAL A 536 -7.89 23.90 -0.20
CA VAL A 536 -8.06 24.31 1.20
C VAL A 536 -9.46 24.86 1.42
N GLN A 537 -9.95 25.69 0.52
CA GLN A 537 -11.30 26.28 0.57
C GLN A 537 -12.39 25.20 0.46
N ASP A 538 -12.30 24.34 -0.54
CA ASP A 538 -13.23 23.23 -0.74
C ASP A 538 -13.29 22.31 0.48
N GLU A 539 -12.14 22.03 1.10
CA GLU A 539 -12.05 21.18 2.28
C GLU A 539 -12.66 21.84 3.52
N ALA A 540 -12.44 23.16 3.72
CA ALA A 540 -13.07 23.91 4.80
C ALA A 540 -14.60 23.88 4.66
N HIS A 541 -15.10 24.17 3.47
CA HIS A 541 -16.53 24.15 3.17
C HIS A 541 -17.13 22.73 3.30
N ARG A 542 -16.47 21.71 2.75
CA ARG A 542 -16.88 20.30 2.88
C ARG A 542 -16.97 19.88 4.36
N PHE A 543 -15.99 20.28 5.17
CA PHE A 543 -15.93 19.91 6.59
C PHE A 543 -17.04 20.60 7.39
N ALA A 544 -17.36 21.86 7.07
CA ALA A 544 -18.49 22.60 7.66
C ALA A 544 -19.83 21.94 7.32
N ILE A 545 -20.11 21.65 6.04
CA ILE A 545 -21.36 21.00 5.60
C ILE A 545 -21.55 19.63 6.25
N THR A 546 -20.48 18.83 6.33
CA THR A 546 -20.56 17.48 6.95
C THR A 546 -20.99 17.57 8.42
N TYR A 547 -20.59 18.61 9.12
CA TYR A 547 -21.00 18.82 10.51
C TYR A 547 -22.45 19.25 10.61
N HIS A 548 -22.91 20.14 9.75
CA HIS A 548 -24.32 20.55 9.72
C HIS A 548 -25.25 19.36 9.47
N ARG A 549 -24.92 18.49 8.51
CA ARG A 549 -25.67 17.26 8.27
C ARG A 549 -25.75 16.40 9.54
N SER A 550 -24.62 16.19 10.21
CA SER A 550 -24.58 15.42 11.47
C SER A 550 -25.39 16.05 12.61
N LEU A 551 -25.47 17.38 12.70
CA LEU A 551 -26.30 18.06 13.69
C LEU A 551 -27.80 17.97 13.33
N ARG A 552 -28.14 18.14 12.06
CA ARG A 552 -29.50 18.00 11.56
C ARG A 552 -30.03 16.59 11.77
N ASP A 553 -29.25 15.55 11.42
CA ASP A 553 -29.61 14.16 11.62
C ASP A 553 -29.87 13.88 13.11
N LYS A 554 -29.01 14.38 14.00
CA LYS A 554 -29.21 14.26 15.45
C LYS A 554 -30.44 15.00 15.96
N ALA A 555 -30.72 16.20 15.45
CA ALA A 555 -31.88 16.98 15.82
C ALA A 555 -33.17 16.31 15.32
N GLN A 556 -33.18 15.80 14.09
CA GLN A 556 -34.30 15.10 13.49
C GLN A 556 -34.60 13.79 14.24
N VAL A 557 -33.56 13.00 14.55
CA VAL A 557 -33.70 11.78 15.38
C VAL A 557 -34.23 12.11 16.76
N SER A 558 -33.74 13.18 17.39
CA SER A 558 -34.25 13.65 18.68
C SER A 558 -35.71 14.03 18.61
N SER A 559 -36.11 14.77 17.59
CA SER A 559 -37.50 15.21 17.40
C SER A 559 -38.45 14.04 17.18
N VAL A 560 -38.05 13.05 16.39
CA VAL A 560 -38.87 11.85 16.13
C VAL A 560 -39.06 11.02 17.41
N LEU A 561 -37.99 10.78 18.17
CA LEU A 561 -38.08 10.01 19.41
C LEU A 561 -38.81 10.79 20.53
N ASP A 562 -38.68 12.10 20.60
CA ASP A 562 -39.36 12.96 21.59
C ASP A 562 -40.87 13.05 21.32
N SER A 563 -41.37 12.74 20.13
CA SER A 563 -42.80 12.67 19.81
C SER A 563 -43.49 11.38 20.29
N ILE A 564 -42.71 10.39 20.78
CA ILE A 564 -43.25 9.13 21.28
C ILE A 564 -43.57 9.25 22.77
N GLU A 565 -44.78 8.90 23.14
CA GLU A 565 -45.22 8.95 24.52
C GLU A 565 -44.38 8.07 25.45
N GLY A 566 -43.87 8.65 26.52
CA GLY A 566 -43.01 7.98 27.49
C GLY A 566 -41.50 8.07 27.20
N ILE A 567 -41.07 8.71 26.09
CA ILE A 567 -39.66 8.92 25.81
C ILE A 567 -39.27 10.35 26.20
N GLY A 568 -38.48 10.44 27.27
CA GLY A 568 -37.78 11.69 27.68
C GLY A 568 -36.28 11.63 27.33
N PRO A 569 -35.53 12.72 27.63
CA PRO A 569 -34.10 12.82 27.26
C PRO A 569 -33.23 11.66 27.74
N VAL A 570 -33.54 11.05 28.89
CA VAL A 570 -32.78 9.94 29.47
C VAL A 570 -32.98 8.66 28.64
N ARG A 571 -34.23 8.30 28.37
CA ARG A 571 -34.60 7.11 27.59
C ARG A 571 -34.16 7.23 26.15
N ARG A 572 -34.30 8.40 25.53
CA ARG A 572 -33.75 8.68 24.20
C ARG A 572 -32.24 8.42 24.14
N LYS A 573 -31.49 8.91 25.14
CA LYS A 573 -30.03 8.69 25.21
C LYS A 573 -29.68 7.21 25.36
N ALA A 574 -30.45 6.47 26.13
CA ALA A 574 -30.28 5.03 26.32
C ALA A 574 -30.55 4.25 25.02
N LEU A 575 -31.65 4.55 24.32
CA LEU A 575 -31.97 3.96 23.01
C LEU A 575 -30.88 4.23 21.98
N MET A 576 -30.45 5.49 21.83
CA MET A 576 -29.38 5.84 20.91
C MET A 576 -28.03 5.25 21.27
N LYS A 577 -27.75 5.01 22.56
CA LYS A 577 -26.53 4.33 23.00
C LYS A 577 -26.55 2.82 22.65
N HIS A 578 -27.73 2.19 22.75
CA HIS A 578 -27.89 0.76 22.51
C HIS A 578 -27.95 0.40 21.03
N PHE A 579 -28.76 1.13 20.24
CA PHE A 579 -29.01 0.81 18.85
C PHE A 579 -28.13 1.56 17.85
N LEU A 580 -27.51 2.68 18.24
CA LEU A 580 -26.63 3.54 17.45
C LEU A 580 -27.28 4.24 16.24
N ASP A 581 -28.40 3.72 15.75
CA ASP A 581 -29.11 4.19 14.55
C ASP A 581 -30.63 4.11 14.76
N ILE A 582 -31.38 5.12 14.25
CA ILE A 582 -32.83 5.17 14.32
C ILE A 582 -33.51 4.06 13.49
N GLU A 583 -32.93 3.69 12.35
CA GLU A 583 -33.44 2.60 11.52
C GLU A 583 -33.42 1.25 12.26
N LYS A 584 -32.41 1.03 13.12
CA LYS A 584 -32.36 -0.15 13.97
C LYS A 584 -33.41 -0.11 15.07
N ILE A 585 -33.71 1.06 15.63
CA ILE A 585 -34.81 1.25 16.59
C ILE A 585 -36.13 0.96 15.90
N ARG A 586 -36.30 1.43 14.67
CA ARG A 586 -37.49 1.21 13.85
C ARG A 586 -37.76 -0.27 13.55
N GLN A 587 -36.70 -1.04 13.29
CA GLN A 587 -36.78 -2.46 12.92
C GLN A 587 -36.78 -3.41 14.11
N ALA A 588 -36.51 -2.89 15.34
CA ALA A 588 -36.36 -3.68 16.54
C ALA A 588 -37.72 -4.18 17.05
N SER A 589 -37.76 -5.43 17.52
CA SER A 589 -38.90 -5.99 18.24
C SER A 589 -39.04 -5.37 19.63
N VAL A 590 -40.23 -5.54 20.26
CA VAL A 590 -40.49 -5.06 21.62
C VAL A 590 -39.45 -5.61 22.60
N ASP A 591 -39.11 -6.91 22.48
CA ASP A 591 -38.11 -7.58 23.32
C ASP A 591 -36.68 -7.01 23.14
N GLU A 592 -36.34 -6.59 21.94
CA GLU A 592 -35.05 -5.95 21.64
C GLU A 592 -34.99 -4.53 22.20
N LEU A 593 -36.08 -3.77 22.09
CA LEU A 593 -36.19 -2.42 22.62
C LEU A 593 -36.06 -2.40 24.13
N MET A 594 -36.62 -3.40 24.84
CA MET A 594 -36.52 -3.55 26.28
C MET A 594 -35.08 -3.81 26.79
N LYS A 595 -34.14 -4.22 25.94
CA LYS A 595 -32.72 -4.37 26.29
C LYS A 595 -31.99 -3.06 26.52
N ALA A 596 -32.57 -1.94 26.12
CA ALA A 596 -31.97 -0.62 26.36
C ALA A 596 -32.33 -0.13 27.77
N ASP A 597 -31.32 0.46 28.45
CA ASP A 597 -31.46 0.93 29.85
C ASP A 597 -32.67 1.84 30.05
N GLY A 598 -33.52 1.54 31.01
CA GLY A 598 -34.69 2.33 31.43
C GLY A 598 -35.89 2.26 30.47
N ILE A 599 -35.90 1.36 29.48
CA ILE A 599 -37.05 1.10 28.63
C ILE A 599 -37.91 0.00 29.25
N THR A 600 -39.13 0.35 29.58
CA THR A 600 -40.14 -0.60 30.10
C THR A 600 -40.98 -1.13 28.95
N GLU A 601 -41.68 -2.26 29.15
CA GLU A 601 -42.52 -2.91 28.15
C GLU A 601 -43.53 -1.95 27.52
N ASN A 602 -44.23 -1.16 28.32
CA ASN A 602 -45.19 -0.16 27.81
C ASN A 602 -44.54 0.88 26.92
N VAL A 603 -43.31 1.33 27.24
CA VAL A 603 -42.57 2.29 26.40
C VAL A 603 -42.05 1.62 25.13
N ALA A 604 -41.61 0.38 25.19
CA ALA A 604 -41.20 -0.41 24.03
C ALA A 604 -42.36 -0.67 23.06
N GLU A 605 -43.55 -0.96 23.57
CA GLU A 605 -44.75 -1.05 22.76
C GLU A 605 -45.14 0.29 22.09
N ASN A 606 -45.03 1.42 22.81
CA ASN A 606 -45.28 2.72 22.24
C ASN A 606 -44.31 3.06 21.11
N ILE A 607 -43.01 2.69 21.26
CA ILE A 607 -42.02 2.84 20.21
C ILE A 607 -42.40 1.98 19.00
N TYR A 608 -42.73 0.71 19.24
CA TYR A 608 -43.09 -0.21 18.19
C TYR A 608 -44.33 0.24 17.42
N LYS A 609 -45.41 0.63 18.12
CA LYS A 609 -46.66 1.18 17.52
C LYS A 609 -46.43 2.48 16.74
N PHE A 610 -45.47 3.31 17.15
CA PHE A 610 -45.16 4.56 16.46
C PHE A 610 -44.51 4.34 15.09
N PHE A 611 -43.69 3.31 14.97
CA PHE A 611 -42.96 3.02 13.74
C PHE A 611 -43.64 2.00 12.81
N HIS A 612 -44.63 1.23 13.30
CA HIS A 612 -45.38 0.22 12.56
C HIS A 612 -46.88 0.50 12.65
#